data_d28f33bae828881b342d5eda3d7ef1bc
#
_entry.id   d28f33bae828881b342d5eda3d7ef1bc
#
_cell.length_a   1.000
_cell.length_b   1.000
_cell.length_c   1.000
_cell.angle_alpha   90.00
_cell.angle_beta   90.00
_cell.angle_gamma   90.00
#
_symmetry.space_group_name_H-M   'P 1'
#
loop_
_entity.id
_entity.type
_entity.pdbx_description
1 polymer ?
#
loop_
_entity_poly.entity_id
_entity_poly.type
_entity_poly.pdbx_seq_one_letter_code
_entity_poly.pdbx_strand_id
1 'polypeptide(L)' 'MKATIIQQRTIEKFIMSEFVQGNLDTKEQVNCMLLLIQKKLNMSVEQASNFMRNTIGINA' A
#
# COMPACT_ATOMS: atom_id res chain seq x y z
N MET A 1 15.33 -6.14 7.13
CA MET A 1 15.27 -7.04 5.99
C MET A 1 14.25 -6.53 4.98
N LYS A 2 14.60 -6.52 3.70
CA LYS A 2 13.67 -6.05 2.67
C LYS A 2 12.59 -7.11 2.39
N ALA A 3 11.39 -6.64 2.12
CA ALA A 3 10.30 -7.51 1.76
C ALA A 3 10.59 -8.21 0.42
N THR A 4 10.13 -9.43 0.27
CA THR A 4 10.27 -10.18 -0.99
C THR A 4 9.32 -9.62 -2.03
N ILE A 5 9.59 -9.96 -3.31
CA ILE A 5 8.70 -9.57 -4.41
C ILE A 5 7.31 -10.16 -4.21
N ILE A 6 7.23 -11.37 -3.67
CA ILE A 6 5.94 -12.03 -3.41
C ILE A 6 5.14 -11.24 -2.38
N GLN A 7 5.80 -10.81 -1.30
CA GLN A 7 5.15 -9.99 -0.28
C GLN A 7 4.67 -8.66 -0.85
N GLN A 8 5.50 -8.01 -1.67
CA GLN A 8 5.14 -6.75 -2.31
C GLN A 8 3.91 -6.93 -3.20
N ARG A 9 3.88 -7.97 -4.02
CA ARG A 9 2.75 -8.23 -4.91
C ARG A 9 1.46 -8.52 -4.15
N THR A 10 1.57 -9.24 -3.04
CA THR A 10 0.40 -9.53 -2.20
C THR A 10 -0.18 -8.23 -1.66
N ILE A 11 0.68 -7.34 -1.20
CA ILE A 11 0.24 -6.03 -0.68
C ILE A 11 -0.31 -5.16 -1.80
N GLU A 12 0.30 -5.17 -2.98
CA GLU A 12 -0.22 -4.43 -4.13
C GLU A 12 -1.65 -4.86 -4.47
N LYS A 13 -1.91 -6.15 -4.49
CA LYS A 13 -3.26 -6.67 -4.75
C LYS A 13 -4.24 -6.21 -3.68
N PHE A 14 -3.80 -6.22 -2.43
CA PHE A 14 -4.63 -5.75 -1.32
C PHE A 14 -4.95 -4.26 -1.47
N ILE A 15 -3.94 -3.45 -1.80
CA ILE A 15 -4.13 -2.01 -2.01
C ILE A 15 -5.16 -1.77 -3.12
N MET A 16 -5.02 -2.45 -4.24
CA MET A 16 -5.93 -2.27 -5.36
C MET A 16 -7.35 -2.73 -5.01
N SER A 17 -7.48 -3.83 -4.28
CA SER A 17 -8.78 -4.30 -3.84
C SER A 17 -9.47 -3.26 -2.96
N GLU A 18 -8.74 -2.69 -2.01
CA GLU A 18 -9.29 -1.67 -1.12
C GLU A 18 -9.61 -0.38 -1.88
N PHE A 19 -8.77 -0.01 -2.83
CA PHE A 19 -8.98 1.18 -3.65
C PHE A 19 -10.28 1.04 -4.46
N VAL A 20 -10.49 -0.09 -5.11
CA VAL A 20 -11.67 -0.34 -5.93
C VAL A 20 -12.94 -0.35 -5.07
N GLN A 21 -12.84 -0.84 -3.85
CA GLN A 21 -13.98 -0.88 -2.93
C GLN A 21 -14.29 0.47 -2.28
N GLY A 22 -13.48 1.49 -2.54
CA GLY A 22 -13.67 2.81 -1.95
C GLY A 22 -13.13 2.94 -0.53
N ASN A 23 -12.27 2.05 -0.11
CA ASN A 23 -11.73 2.05 1.25
C ASN A 23 -10.44 2.87 1.39
N LEU A 24 -10.09 3.65 0.39
CA LEU A 24 -8.96 4.57 0.42
C LEU A 24 -9.39 6.00 0.07
N ASP A 25 -10.60 6.37 0.48
CA ASP A 25 -11.17 7.68 0.14
C ASP A 25 -10.91 8.75 1.19
N THR A 26 -10.65 8.38 2.43
CA THR A 26 -10.40 9.33 3.51
C THR A 26 -8.95 9.29 3.96
N LYS A 27 -8.50 10.37 4.61
CA LYS A 27 -7.16 10.44 5.19
C LYS A 27 -6.93 9.33 6.20
N GLU A 28 -7.95 9.03 7.01
CA GLU A 28 -7.85 7.98 8.02
C GLU A 28 -7.64 6.61 7.39
N GLN A 29 -8.38 6.32 6.33
CA GLN A 29 -8.23 5.08 5.59
C GLN A 29 -6.84 4.98 4.95
N VAL A 30 -6.36 6.06 4.35
CA VAL A 30 -5.04 6.10 3.74
C VAL A 30 -3.96 5.90 4.81
N ASN A 31 -4.08 6.56 5.95
CA ASN A 31 -3.11 6.42 7.03
C ASN A 31 -3.07 4.97 7.55
N CYS A 32 -4.21 4.33 7.70
CA CYS A 32 -4.25 2.92 8.12
C CYS A 32 -3.54 2.02 7.11
N MET A 33 -3.75 2.27 5.82
CA MET A 33 -3.07 1.52 4.77
C MET A 33 -1.56 1.75 4.83
N LEU A 34 -1.13 2.99 5.03
CA LEU A 34 0.30 3.30 5.13
C LEU A 34 0.95 2.58 6.30
N LEU A 35 0.27 2.53 7.44
CA LEU A 35 0.79 1.81 8.61
C LEU A 35 0.93 0.31 8.31
N LEU A 36 -0.05 -0.26 7.62
CA LEU A 36 -0.02 -1.66 7.24
C LEU A 36 1.17 -1.94 6.32
N ILE A 37 1.37 -1.10 5.31
CA ILE A 37 2.47 -1.25 4.37
C ILE A 37 3.81 -1.16 5.10
N GLN A 38 3.96 -0.20 6.00
CA GLN A 38 5.18 -0.03 6.78
C GLN A 38 5.52 -1.30 7.57
N LYS A 39 4.52 -1.88 8.21
CA LYS A 39 4.71 -3.08 9.02
C LYS A 39 4.98 -4.30 8.16
N LYS A 40 4.19 -4.50 7.11
CA LYS A 40 4.27 -5.71 6.29
C LYS A 40 5.49 -5.74 5.41
N LEU A 41 5.90 -4.59 4.89
CA LEU A 41 7.03 -4.50 3.97
C LEU A 41 8.27 -3.87 4.59
N ASN A 42 8.23 -3.57 5.88
CA ASN A 42 9.35 -2.98 6.60
C ASN A 42 9.87 -1.72 5.91
N MET A 43 8.96 -0.82 5.57
CA MET A 43 9.26 0.43 4.88
C MET A 43 9.09 1.63 5.81
N SER A 44 9.76 2.74 5.47
CA SER A 44 9.50 4.02 6.10
C SER A 44 8.15 4.56 5.61
N VAL A 45 7.63 5.60 6.28
CA VAL A 45 6.37 6.21 5.85
C VAL A 45 6.48 6.77 4.43
N GLU A 46 7.62 7.36 4.09
CA GLU A 46 7.85 7.90 2.76
C GLU A 46 7.87 6.81 1.70
N GLN A 47 8.57 5.72 1.98
CA GLN A 47 8.62 4.57 1.08
C GLN A 47 7.24 3.94 0.90
N ALA A 48 6.49 3.80 2.00
CA ALA A 48 5.15 3.25 1.95
C ALA A 48 4.21 4.14 1.11
N SER A 49 4.32 5.45 1.27
CA SER A 49 3.52 6.40 0.49
C SER A 49 3.81 6.28 -1.00
N ASN A 50 5.10 6.23 -1.35
CA ASN A 50 5.51 6.08 -2.75
C ASN A 50 5.05 4.73 -3.31
N PHE A 51 5.17 3.67 -2.54
CA PHE A 51 4.74 2.34 -2.94
C PHE A 51 3.23 2.31 -3.25
N MET A 52 2.43 2.90 -2.36
CA MET A 52 0.98 2.95 -2.55
C MET A 52 0.61 3.78 -3.79
N ARG A 53 1.22 4.95 -3.95
CA ARG A 53 0.95 5.81 -5.12
C ARG A 53 1.32 5.12 -6.42
N ASN A 54 2.47 4.46 -6.45
CA ASN A 54 2.91 3.74 -7.65
C ASN A 54 1.96 2.61 -7.98
N THR A 55 1.51 1.87 -6.97
CA THR A 55 0.59 0.77 -7.17
C THR A 55 -0.73 1.26 -7.77
N ILE A 56 -1.32 2.29 -7.19
CA ILE A 56 -2.58 2.83 -7.67
C ILE A 56 -2.41 3.49 -9.04
N GLY A 57 -1.34 4.27 -9.20
CA GLY A 57 -1.07 4.98 -10.45
C GLY A 57 -0.84 4.08 -11.64
N ILE A 58 -0.17 2.94 -11.43
CA ILE A 58 0.10 2.00 -12.51
C ILE A 58 -1.17 1.24 -12.91
N ASN A 59 -2.01 0.92 -11.92
CA ASN A 59 -3.16 0.05 -12.13
C ASN A 59 -4.49 0.82 -12.27
N ALA A 60 -4.46 2.11 -12.05
CA ALA A 60 -5.63 2.96 -12.23
C ALA A 60 -5.68 3.48 -13.67
#